data_302bb62f8d0e0c289380cb4b1151b8ca
#
_entry.id   302bb62f8d0e0c289380cb4b1151b8ca
#
_cell.length_a   1.000
_cell.length_b   1.000
_cell.length_c   1.000
_cell.angle_alpha   90.00
_cell.angle_beta   90.00
_cell.angle_gamma   90.00
#
_symmetry.space_group_name_H-M   'P 1'
#
loop_
_entity.id
_entity.type
_entity.pdbx_description
1 polymer ?
#
loop_
_entity_poly.entity_id
_entity_poly.type
_entity_poly.pdbx_seq_one_letter_code
_entity_poly.pdbx_strand_id
1 'polypeptide(L)'
;METTVVGKGLPKVDAWAKVKGNIIYADDFTLPGMLYAKVLRSKYPAARILAIDTSKALALPGVHAVLTAKDVPNNNLKAKFGQSTDIGAQFEGLYRVLAEGKVRFLGEPVALVAAESLRLAEKALELIEVEYEPLPGVFDPLEALKPGAYPVGENESNVVSRFKIRKGDVEAGFAAADVIVENTYRVPFVDHAYLEPESGVAWLDEDGVINIRVSTQVIEHFRTVAEVLGLPQNKVRVIGTWLGGGFGGKEDITVESFLALLTWKTGRPVKLTYTREESLLAHSKRHPYI
;
A
#
# COMPACT_ATOMS: atom_id res chain seq x y z
N MET A 1 -4.73 -38.06 -27.65
CA MET A 1 -3.77 -38.37 -26.56
C MET A 1 -4.48 -38.13 -25.25
N GLU A 2 -4.69 -39.17 -24.45
CA GLU A 2 -5.33 -39.01 -23.14
C GLU A 2 -4.31 -38.38 -22.17
N THR A 3 -4.67 -37.24 -21.53
CA THR A 3 -3.77 -36.55 -20.62
C THR A 3 -3.96 -37.10 -19.20
N THR A 4 -2.87 -37.19 -18.43
CA THR A 4 -2.89 -37.66 -17.04
C THR A 4 -3.32 -36.56 -16.05
N VAL A 5 -3.23 -35.29 -16.42
CA VAL A 5 -3.46 -34.12 -15.57
C VAL A 5 -4.54 -33.21 -16.12
N VAL A 6 -4.44 -32.83 -17.40
CA VAL A 6 -5.39 -31.89 -18.03
C VAL A 6 -6.78 -32.51 -18.10
N GLY A 7 -7.80 -31.79 -17.60
CA GLY A 7 -9.18 -32.26 -17.53
C GLY A 7 -9.49 -33.22 -16.37
N LYS A 8 -8.55 -33.43 -15.44
CA LYS A 8 -8.76 -34.24 -14.23
C LYS A 8 -8.94 -33.36 -12.98
N GLY A 9 -9.81 -33.74 -12.08
CA GLY A 9 -10.02 -33.11 -10.77
C GLY A 9 -8.95 -33.56 -9.78
N LEU A 10 -7.74 -32.99 -9.88
CA LEU A 10 -6.64 -33.33 -8.97
C LEU A 10 -6.72 -32.47 -7.68
N PRO A 11 -6.41 -33.03 -6.49
CA PRO A 11 -6.27 -32.27 -5.26
C PRO A 11 -5.16 -31.21 -5.42
N LYS A 12 -5.36 -30.02 -4.82
CA LYS A 12 -4.29 -29.03 -4.71
C LYS A 12 -3.16 -29.59 -3.86
N VAL A 13 -1.91 -29.37 -4.26
CA VAL A 13 -0.72 -29.88 -3.58
C VAL A 13 -0.58 -29.38 -2.13
N ASP A 14 -1.15 -28.20 -1.85
CA ASP A 14 -1.12 -27.53 -0.54
C ASP A 14 -2.38 -27.76 0.31
N ALA A 15 -3.38 -28.50 -0.21
CA ALA A 15 -4.68 -28.68 0.46
C ALA A 15 -4.54 -29.32 1.85
N TRP A 16 -3.70 -30.35 1.96
CA TRP A 16 -3.50 -31.05 3.24
C TRP A 16 -2.90 -30.16 4.33
N ALA A 17 -1.90 -29.36 3.99
CA ALA A 17 -1.28 -28.45 4.94
C ALA A 17 -2.30 -27.42 5.45
N LYS A 18 -3.16 -26.90 4.56
CA LYS A 18 -4.20 -25.95 4.90
C LYS A 18 -5.27 -26.52 5.83
N VAL A 19 -5.87 -27.67 5.46
CA VAL A 19 -6.96 -28.26 6.27
C VAL A 19 -6.48 -28.79 7.62
N LYS A 20 -5.19 -29.12 7.76
CA LYS A 20 -4.59 -29.53 9.04
C LYS A 20 -4.09 -28.37 9.89
N GLY A 21 -4.15 -27.11 9.40
CA GLY A 21 -3.60 -25.96 10.10
C GLY A 21 -2.07 -25.95 10.23
N ASN A 22 -1.35 -26.63 9.34
CA ASN A 22 0.12 -26.75 9.38
C ASN A 22 0.83 -25.68 8.56
N ILE A 23 0.11 -24.71 8.01
CA ILE A 23 0.70 -23.60 7.28
C ILE A 23 1.00 -22.44 8.22
N ILE A 24 2.05 -21.69 7.87
CA ILE A 24 2.49 -20.50 8.62
C ILE A 24 2.20 -19.28 7.76
N TYR A 25 1.22 -18.48 8.17
CA TYR A 25 0.91 -17.19 7.57
C TYR A 25 1.94 -16.12 7.97
N ALA A 26 1.83 -14.94 7.41
CA ALA A 26 2.79 -13.88 7.69
C ALA A 26 2.81 -13.46 9.17
N ASP A 27 1.63 -13.40 9.80
CA ASP A 27 1.50 -13.04 11.21
C ASP A 27 1.97 -14.13 12.19
N ASP A 28 1.98 -15.40 11.77
CA ASP A 28 2.48 -16.51 12.62
C ASP A 28 4.00 -16.51 12.74
N PHE A 29 4.71 -15.83 11.83
CA PHE A 29 6.17 -15.85 11.78
C PHE A 29 6.77 -14.92 12.83
N THR A 30 7.74 -15.44 13.59
CA THR A 30 8.44 -14.72 14.65
C THR A 30 9.95 -14.96 14.60
N LEU A 31 10.73 -13.97 15.02
CA LEU A 31 12.19 -14.05 15.16
C LEU A 31 12.62 -13.59 16.56
N PRO A 32 13.70 -14.15 17.12
CA PRO A 32 14.26 -13.69 18.40
C PRO A 32 14.63 -12.20 18.34
N GLY A 33 14.33 -11.47 19.41
CA GLY A 33 14.68 -10.05 19.53
C GLY A 33 13.93 -9.11 18.59
N MET A 34 12.83 -9.57 17.98
CA MET A 34 12.01 -8.84 17.05
C MET A 34 11.34 -7.62 17.71
N LEU A 35 11.27 -6.52 16.96
CA LEU A 35 10.49 -5.33 17.28
C LEU A 35 9.10 -5.42 16.64
N TYR A 36 8.17 -4.67 17.22
CA TYR A 36 6.81 -4.51 16.70
C TYR A 36 6.64 -3.11 16.15
N ALA A 37 6.09 -3.02 14.95
CA ALA A 37 5.88 -1.74 14.28
C ALA A 37 4.41 -1.33 14.25
N LYS A 38 4.19 -0.03 14.25
CA LYS A 38 2.89 0.62 14.00
C LYS A 38 3.08 1.84 13.10
N VAL A 39 2.01 2.23 12.42
CA VAL A 39 1.98 3.33 11.46
C VAL A 39 1.04 4.42 11.97
N LEU A 40 1.57 5.63 12.17
CA LEU A 40 0.73 6.81 12.39
C LEU A 40 0.10 7.23 11.06
N ARG A 41 -1.22 7.33 11.03
CA ARG A 41 -1.98 7.68 9.84
C ARG A 41 -2.71 8.99 10.00
N SER A 42 -2.88 9.70 8.88
CA SER A 42 -3.67 10.94 8.87
C SER A 42 -5.14 10.67 9.19
N LYS A 43 -5.68 11.51 10.06
CA LYS A 43 -7.13 11.62 10.35
C LYS A 43 -7.85 12.60 9.43
N TYR A 44 -7.12 13.28 8.55
CA TYR A 44 -7.65 14.24 7.59
C TYR A 44 -7.62 13.69 6.17
N PRO A 45 -8.65 13.93 5.36
CA PRO A 45 -8.63 13.57 3.94
C PRO A 45 -7.70 14.48 3.12
N ALA A 46 -7.49 15.73 3.58
CA ALA A 46 -6.53 16.66 3.02
C ALA A 46 -6.12 17.66 4.13
N ALA A 47 -4.84 17.86 4.35
CA ALA A 47 -4.30 18.84 5.28
C ALA A 47 -2.83 19.14 4.95
N ARG A 48 -2.36 20.34 5.26
CA ARG A 48 -0.92 20.61 5.36
C ARG A 48 -0.39 20.05 6.67
N ILE A 49 0.81 19.53 6.65
CA ILE A 49 1.58 19.13 7.84
C ILE A 49 2.47 20.33 8.18
N LEU A 50 2.17 21.03 9.27
CA LEU A 50 2.94 22.19 9.73
C LEU A 50 4.14 21.76 10.55
N ALA A 51 3.96 20.77 11.44
CA ALA A 51 5.02 20.22 12.27
C ALA A 51 4.72 18.77 12.64
N ILE A 52 5.79 17.99 12.90
CA ILE A 52 5.73 16.66 13.50
C ILE A 52 6.75 16.63 14.62
N ASP A 53 6.29 16.44 15.87
CA ASP A 53 7.15 16.24 17.03
C ASP A 53 7.10 14.76 17.46
N THR A 54 8.25 14.09 17.36
CA THR A 54 8.43 12.67 17.74
C THR A 54 9.19 12.52 19.05
N SER A 55 9.59 13.60 19.69
CA SER A 55 10.52 13.60 20.84
C SER A 55 10.00 12.78 22.02
N LYS A 56 8.72 12.92 22.37
CA LYS A 56 8.08 12.18 23.46
C LYS A 56 7.99 10.69 23.18
N ALA A 57 7.71 10.32 21.93
CA ALA A 57 7.65 8.92 21.49
C ALA A 57 9.03 8.27 21.53
N LEU A 58 10.06 8.96 21.03
CA LEU A 58 11.46 8.48 21.05
C LEU A 58 12.02 8.36 22.49
N ALA A 59 11.55 9.17 23.42
CA ALA A 59 12.00 9.14 24.82
C ALA A 59 11.43 7.95 25.60
N LEU A 60 10.44 7.21 25.09
CA LEU A 60 9.89 6.05 25.77
C LEU A 60 10.93 4.90 25.79
N PRO A 61 11.25 4.34 26.99
CA PRO A 61 12.10 3.17 27.07
C PRO A 61 11.54 1.98 26.28
N GLY A 62 12.36 1.36 25.43
CA GLY A 62 11.97 0.25 24.56
C GLY A 62 11.40 0.67 23.21
N VAL A 63 11.30 1.97 22.90
CA VAL A 63 11.11 2.47 21.54
C VAL A 63 12.47 2.61 20.88
N HIS A 64 12.66 1.98 19.73
CA HIS A 64 13.95 1.92 19.04
C HIS A 64 14.01 2.81 17.80
N ALA A 65 12.88 3.12 17.19
CA ALA A 65 12.80 4.05 16.06
C ALA A 65 11.44 4.72 16.00
N VAL A 66 11.44 6.01 15.61
CA VAL A 66 10.30 6.75 15.12
C VAL A 66 10.76 7.44 13.84
N LEU A 67 10.19 7.07 12.70
CA LEU A 67 10.59 7.58 11.38
C LEU A 67 9.48 8.44 10.79
N THR A 68 9.89 9.51 10.11
CA THR A 68 9.04 10.41 9.33
C THR A 68 9.54 10.46 7.88
N ALA A 69 8.90 11.22 7.02
CA ALA A 69 9.32 11.39 5.62
C ALA A 69 10.81 11.80 5.48
N LYS A 70 11.35 12.55 6.45
CA LYS A 70 12.76 12.99 6.47
C LYS A 70 13.76 11.84 6.63
N ASP A 71 13.31 10.71 7.17
CA ASP A 71 14.15 9.52 7.43
C ASP A 71 14.13 8.53 6.27
N VAL A 72 13.31 8.78 5.24
CA VAL A 72 13.17 7.91 4.07
C VAL A 72 14.13 8.39 2.97
N PRO A 73 15.12 7.58 2.56
CA PRO A 73 16.11 7.99 1.56
C PRO A 73 15.49 8.47 0.24
N ASN A 74 14.52 7.73 -0.29
CA ASN A 74 13.75 8.11 -1.48
C ASN A 74 12.25 8.01 -1.17
N ASN A 75 11.71 9.08 -0.58
CA ASN A 75 10.32 9.11 -0.15
C ASN A 75 9.32 9.28 -1.30
N ASN A 76 9.72 9.92 -2.39
CA ASN A 76 8.88 10.27 -3.52
C ASN A 76 9.30 9.45 -4.75
N LEU A 77 8.64 8.33 -4.99
CA LEU A 77 8.90 7.49 -6.15
C LEU A 77 7.93 7.83 -7.28
N LYS A 78 8.42 7.83 -8.51
CA LYS A 78 7.54 7.84 -9.67
C LYS A 78 6.81 6.50 -9.73
N ALA A 79 5.50 6.52 -9.54
CA ALA A 79 4.69 5.32 -9.66
C ALA A 79 4.77 4.79 -11.09
N LYS A 80 5.43 3.65 -11.25
CA LYS A 80 5.45 2.89 -12.52
C LYS A 80 4.30 1.89 -12.44
N PHE A 81 3.08 2.34 -12.71
CA PHE A 81 1.93 1.45 -12.82
C PHE A 81 1.99 0.68 -14.14
N GLY A 82 2.15 -0.63 -14.02
CA GLY A 82 2.16 -1.56 -15.13
C GLY A 82 3.45 -1.52 -15.97
N GLN A 83 4.02 -2.68 -16.26
CA GLN A 83 5.14 -2.81 -17.19
C GLN A 83 4.69 -2.74 -18.66
N SER A 84 3.45 -2.35 -18.95
CA SER A 84 2.98 -2.17 -20.31
C SER A 84 3.48 -0.85 -20.85
N THR A 85 4.63 -0.89 -21.49
CA THR A 85 5.24 0.20 -22.24
C THR A 85 4.42 0.63 -23.47
N ASP A 86 3.36 -0.11 -23.80
CA ASP A 86 2.63 0.05 -25.07
C ASP A 86 1.37 0.91 -24.97
N ILE A 87 0.91 1.23 -23.78
CA ILE A 87 -0.14 2.22 -23.58
C ILE A 87 0.56 3.48 -23.10
N GLY A 88 0.78 4.43 -23.97
CA GLY A 88 1.50 5.69 -23.72
C GLY A 88 0.88 6.64 -22.69
N ALA A 89 0.32 6.08 -21.64
CA ALA A 89 -0.13 6.77 -20.46
C ALA A 89 0.99 6.73 -19.42
N GLN A 90 1.82 7.74 -19.44
CA GLN A 90 2.67 8.06 -18.31
C GLN A 90 1.73 8.54 -17.19
N PHE A 91 1.35 7.61 -16.31
CA PHE A 91 0.78 7.99 -15.04
C PHE A 91 1.91 8.61 -14.21
N GLU A 92 2.03 9.90 -14.21
CA GLU A 92 2.88 10.62 -13.28
C GLU A 92 2.19 10.66 -11.91
N GLY A 93 2.06 9.50 -11.27
CA GLY A 93 1.65 9.39 -9.89
C GLY A 93 2.89 9.39 -9.00
N LEU A 94 2.90 10.19 -7.95
CA LEU A 94 3.91 10.11 -6.91
C LEU A 94 3.43 9.09 -5.86
N TYR A 95 4.16 7.96 -5.76
CA TYR A 95 4.07 7.10 -4.60
C TYR A 95 4.95 7.71 -3.50
N ARG A 96 4.33 8.10 -2.40
CA ARG A 96 5.04 8.52 -1.18
C ARG A 96 4.98 7.42 -0.16
N VAL A 97 6.12 7.11 0.43
CA VAL A 97 6.20 6.14 1.53
C VAL A 97 5.56 6.72 2.79
N LEU A 98 5.91 7.96 3.14
CA LEU A 98 5.33 8.73 4.23
C LEU A 98 4.94 10.13 3.74
N ALA A 99 3.86 10.67 4.27
CA ALA A 99 3.37 12.00 3.91
C ALA A 99 4.41 13.09 4.23
N GLU A 100 4.62 13.98 3.28
CA GLU A 100 5.56 15.09 3.38
C GLU A 100 4.89 16.39 2.96
N GLY A 101 4.92 17.40 3.83
CA GLY A 101 4.34 18.72 3.61
C GLY A 101 2.80 18.74 3.61
N LYS A 102 2.13 17.74 3.05
CA LYS A 102 0.68 17.59 3.07
C LYS A 102 0.25 16.13 3.07
N VAL A 103 -0.93 15.86 3.61
CA VAL A 103 -1.68 14.61 3.44
C VAL A 103 -2.75 14.80 2.37
N ARG A 104 -3.00 13.75 1.58
CA ARG A 104 -3.83 13.78 0.36
C ARG A 104 -5.06 12.89 0.45
N PHE A 105 -5.09 11.98 1.41
CA PHE A 105 -6.21 11.07 1.66
C PHE A 105 -6.25 10.63 3.12
N LEU A 106 -7.44 10.24 3.56
CA LEU A 106 -7.65 9.69 4.90
C LEU A 106 -6.86 8.39 5.07
N GLY A 107 -6.08 8.29 6.14
CA GLY A 107 -5.26 7.12 6.41
C GLY A 107 -3.87 7.15 5.74
N GLU A 108 -3.47 8.23 5.06
CA GLU A 108 -2.12 8.38 4.52
C GLU A 108 -1.07 8.23 5.63
N PRO A 109 -0.02 7.38 5.44
CA PRO A 109 0.99 7.17 6.46
C PRO A 109 1.82 8.44 6.71
N VAL A 110 2.02 8.79 7.99
CA VAL A 110 2.73 10.02 8.41
C VAL A 110 4.02 9.70 9.14
N ALA A 111 4.00 8.69 10.01
CA ALA A 111 5.17 8.26 10.75
C ALA A 111 5.13 6.75 11.04
N LEU A 112 6.31 6.17 11.30
CA LEU A 112 6.47 4.77 11.68
C LEU A 112 7.08 4.68 13.06
N VAL A 113 6.66 3.72 13.86
CA VAL A 113 7.26 3.39 15.16
C VAL A 113 7.72 1.95 15.16
N ALA A 114 8.89 1.67 15.77
CA ALA A 114 9.32 0.32 16.14
C ALA A 114 9.68 0.25 17.61
N ALA A 115 9.06 -0.69 18.35
CA ALA A 115 9.23 -0.85 19.79
C ALA A 115 9.29 -2.34 20.18
N GLU A 116 9.71 -2.62 21.42
CA GLU A 116 9.88 -3.99 21.95
C GLU A 116 8.57 -4.77 22.14
N SER A 117 7.43 -4.10 22.11
CA SER A 117 6.11 -4.72 22.14
C SER A 117 5.10 -3.93 21.34
N LEU A 118 4.04 -4.61 20.86
CA LEU A 118 2.93 -3.98 20.16
C LEU A 118 2.29 -2.86 20.98
N ARG A 119 1.99 -3.14 22.27
CA ARG A 119 1.43 -2.16 23.20
C ARG A 119 2.31 -0.91 23.35
N LEU A 120 3.64 -1.08 23.37
CA LEU A 120 4.55 0.04 23.46
C LEU A 120 4.59 0.85 22.16
N ALA A 121 4.53 0.19 21.01
CA ALA A 121 4.45 0.85 19.72
C ALA A 121 3.14 1.69 19.59
N GLU A 122 2.02 1.14 20.03
CA GLU A 122 0.73 1.86 20.08
C GLU A 122 0.80 3.08 21.00
N LYS A 123 1.33 2.91 22.22
CA LYS A 123 1.54 4.03 23.15
C LYS A 123 2.47 5.10 22.58
N ALA A 124 3.50 4.71 21.85
CA ALA A 124 4.41 5.65 21.22
C ALA A 124 3.71 6.45 20.10
N LEU A 125 2.80 5.84 19.32
CA LEU A 125 2.01 6.57 18.33
C LEU A 125 1.19 7.70 18.95
N GLU A 126 0.58 7.47 20.12
CA GLU A 126 -0.23 8.47 20.84
C GLU A 126 0.59 9.69 21.28
N LEU A 127 1.91 9.54 21.39
CA LEU A 127 2.83 10.60 21.81
C LEU A 127 3.46 11.38 20.65
N ILE A 128 3.20 10.98 19.40
CA ILE A 128 3.61 11.75 18.24
C ILE A 128 2.61 12.88 18.03
N GLU A 129 3.08 14.10 18.14
CA GLU A 129 2.26 15.29 17.93
C GLU A 129 2.43 15.76 16.49
N VAL A 130 1.29 15.87 15.76
CA VAL A 130 1.28 16.39 14.40
C VAL A 130 0.35 17.60 14.34
N GLU A 131 0.91 18.72 13.91
CA GLU A 131 0.16 19.94 13.68
C GLU A 131 -0.33 19.97 12.24
N TYR A 132 -1.64 20.01 12.04
CA TYR A 132 -2.30 20.04 10.75
C TYR A 132 -3.05 21.33 10.50
N GLU A 133 -2.96 21.84 9.26
CA GLU A 133 -3.88 22.83 8.72
C GLU A 133 -4.83 22.13 7.74
N PRO A 134 -6.11 21.92 8.10
CA PRO A 134 -7.06 21.23 7.24
C PRO A 134 -7.26 21.95 5.90
N LEU A 135 -7.39 21.16 4.83
CA LEU A 135 -7.63 21.61 3.46
C LEU A 135 -8.96 21.01 2.95
N PRO A 136 -9.56 21.61 1.92
CA PRO A 136 -10.77 21.07 1.30
C PRO A 136 -10.55 19.64 0.79
N GLY A 137 -11.43 18.72 1.20
CA GLY A 137 -11.46 17.35 0.67
C GLY A 137 -12.33 17.27 -0.59
N VAL A 138 -11.94 16.41 -1.52
CA VAL A 138 -12.71 16.13 -2.75
C VAL A 138 -13.08 14.65 -2.76
N PHE A 139 -14.38 14.33 -2.75
CA PHE A 139 -14.88 12.98 -2.53
C PHE A 139 -15.72 12.42 -3.70
N ASP A 140 -16.14 13.28 -4.64
CA ASP A 140 -16.88 12.89 -5.83
C ASP A 140 -16.06 13.18 -7.09
N PRO A 141 -15.87 12.20 -8.00
CA PRO A 141 -15.07 12.41 -9.20
C PRO A 141 -15.66 13.44 -10.16
N LEU A 142 -16.98 13.63 -10.20
CA LEU A 142 -17.60 14.67 -11.02
C LEU A 142 -17.39 16.07 -10.42
N GLU A 143 -17.43 16.19 -9.10
CA GLU A 143 -17.06 17.43 -8.42
C GLU A 143 -15.57 17.76 -8.63
N ALA A 144 -14.70 16.75 -8.65
CA ALA A 144 -13.28 16.90 -8.93
C ALA A 144 -12.96 17.47 -10.32
N LEU A 145 -13.86 17.27 -11.29
CA LEU A 145 -13.71 17.75 -12.68
C LEU A 145 -14.23 19.18 -12.88
N LYS A 146 -14.95 19.74 -11.91
CA LYS A 146 -15.50 21.10 -12.04
C LYS A 146 -14.39 22.16 -12.13
N PRO A 147 -14.59 23.24 -12.90
CA PRO A 147 -13.69 24.40 -12.88
C PRO A 147 -13.57 24.95 -11.46
N GLY A 148 -12.32 25.18 -11.00
CA GLY A 148 -12.05 25.69 -9.67
C GLY A 148 -12.11 24.63 -8.55
N ALA A 149 -12.30 23.34 -8.86
CA ALA A 149 -12.18 22.29 -7.87
C ALA A 149 -10.76 22.28 -7.25
N TYR A 150 -10.71 22.04 -5.92
CA TYR A 150 -9.42 22.00 -5.21
C TYR A 150 -8.53 20.87 -5.75
N PRO A 151 -7.28 21.14 -6.13
CA PRO A 151 -6.37 20.12 -6.63
C PRO A 151 -5.84 19.26 -5.47
N VAL A 152 -6.18 17.98 -5.47
CA VAL A 152 -5.78 17.02 -4.41
C VAL A 152 -4.31 16.60 -4.57
N GLY A 153 -3.88 16.36 -5.81
CA GLY A 153 -2.53 15.93 -6.15
C GLY A 153 -1.48 17.05 -6.12
N GLU A 154 -0.35 16.80 -6.76
CA GLU A 154 0.73 17.78 -6.94
C GLU A 154 0.50 18.69 -8.18
N ASN A 155 -0.38 18.26 -9.08
CA ASN A 155 -0.73 18.97 -10.29
C ASN A 155 -1.89 19.94 -10.05
N GLU A 156 -2.04 20.95 -10.91
CA GLU A 156 -3.15 21.90 -10.85
C GLU A 156 -4.51 21.28 -11.26
N SER A 157 -4.50 20.04 -11.75
CA SER A 157 -5.67 19.30 -12.22
C SER A 157 -5.89 18.01 -11.42
N ASN A 158 -7.15 17.69 -11.16
CA ASN A 158 -7.55 16.40 -10.61
C ASN A 158 -7.65 15.27 -11.66
N VAL A 159 -7.35 15.56 -12.92
CA VAL A 159 -7.33 14.58 -14.01
C VAL A 159 -5.97 13.88 -14.03
N VAL A 160 -5.94 12.63 -13.62
CA VAL A 160 -4.71 11.80 -13.61
C VAL A 160 -4.36 11.34 -15.01
N SER A 161 -5.36 10.95 -15.81
CA SER A 161 -5.15 10.47 -17.18
C SER A 161 -6.39 10.65 -18.03
N ARG A 162 -6.19 10.75 -19.35
CA ARG A 162 -7.27 10.84 -20.33
C ARG A 162 -6.98 9.92 -21.49
N PHE A 163 -7.88 8.99 -21.73
CA PHE A 163 -7.85 8.09 -22.89
C PHE A 163 -8.95 8.47 -23.88
N LYS A 164 -8.65 8.43 -25.17
CA LYS A 164 -9.61 8.66 -26.22
C LYS A 164 -9.48 7.60 -27.29
N ILE A 165 -10.50 6.75 -27.41
CA ILE A 165 -10.58 5.71 -28.42
C ILE A 165 -11.67 6.10 -29.41
N ARG A 166 -11.34 6.06 -30.70
CA ARG A 166 -12.30 6.28 -31.79
C ARG A 166 -12.19 5.15 -32.78
N LYS A 167 -13.33 4.49 -33.07
CA LYS A 167 -13.42 3.41 -34.03
C LYS A 167 -14.78 3.46 -34.73
N GLY A 168 -14.80 3.43 -36.05
CA GLY A 168 -16.01 3.49 -36.86
C GLY A 168 -16.67 4.89 -36.87
N ASP A 169 -17.93 4.92 -37.30
CA ASP A 169 -18.79 6.10 -37.33
C ASP A 169 -19.93 5.92 -36.32
N VAL A 170 -19.86 6.67 -35.23
CA VAL A 170 -20.77 6.61 -34.09
C VAL A 170 -22.17 7.12 -34.49
N GLU A 171 -22.24 8.20 -35.26
CA GLU A 171 -23.47 8.81 -35.67
C GLU A 171 -24.25 7.87 -36.63
N ALA A 172 -23.55 7.29 -37.60
CA ALA A 172 -24.14 6.27 -38.46
C ALA A 172 -24.63 5.03 -37.70
N GLY A 173 -23.84 4.64 -36.64
CA GLY A 173 -24.24 3.54 -35.76
C GLY A 173 -25.52 3.82 -34.98
N PHE A 174 -25.70 5.00 -34.42
CA PHE A 174 -26.93 5.41 -33.72
C PHE A 174 -28.10 5.53 -34.72
N ALA A 175 -27.88 6.08 -35.90
CA ALA A 175 -28.94 6.21 -36.93
C ALA A 175 -29.45 4.84 -37.45
N ALA A 176 -28.63 3.81 -37.44
CA ALA A 176 -28.96 2.45 -37.87
C ALA A 176 -29.50 1.54 -36.73
N ALA A 177 -29.48 2.01 -35.47
CA ALA A 177 -29.89 1.21 -34.33
C ALA A 177 -31.42 1.10 -34.22
N ASP A 178 -31.95 -0.11 -34.04
CA ASP A 178 -33.38 -0.35 -33.78
C ASP A 178 -33.80 0.08 -32.37
N VAL A 179 -32.87 0.02 -31.40
CA VAL A 179 -33.09 0.40 -30.01
C VAL A 179 -31.86 1.12 -29.46
N ILE A 180 -32.11 2.26 -28.82
CA ILE A 180 -31.06 3.03 -28.11
C ILE A 180 -31.41 3.03 -26.63
N VAL A 181 -30.43 2.66 -25.79
CA VAL A 181 -30.53 2.71 -24.32
C VAL A 181 -29.41 3.63 -23.78
N GLU A 182 -29.83 4.60 -22.97
CA GLU A 182 -28.92 5.53 -22.29
C GLU A 182 -29.17 5.49 -20.79
N ASN A 183 -28.12 5.20 -20.02
CA ASN A 183 -28.18 5.15 -18.56
C ASN A 183 -26.87 5.66 -17.92
N THR A 184 -26.97 6.18 -16.70
CA THR A 184 -25.83 6.49 -15.86
C THR A 184 -25.71 5.42 -14.78
N TYR A 185 -24.55 4.76 -14.73
CA TYR A 185 -24.24 3.74 -13.74
C TYR A 185 -23.22 4.29 -12.75
N ARG A 186 -23.45 4.05 -11.44
CA ARG A 186 -22.53 4.47 -10.37
C ARG A 186 -22.15 3.25 -9.54
N VAL A 187 -20.86 3.09 -9.29
CA VAL A 187 -20.29 2.05 -8.42
C VAL A 187 -19.58 2.73 -7.28
N PRO A 188 -19.78 2.27 -6.02
CA PRO A 188 -19.11 2.87 -4.89
C PRO A 188 -17.62 2.47 -4.83
N PHE A 189 -16.89 3.15 -3.97
CA PHE A 189 -15.59 2.73 -3.48
C PHE A 189 -15.73 1.41 -2.72
N VAL A 190 -14.90 0.40 -3.01
CA VAL A 190 -15.03 -0.95 -2.43
C VAL A 190 -13.68 -1.48 -1.95
N ASP A 191 -13.64 -1.98 -0.72
CA ASP A 191 -12.52 -2.72 -0.18
C ASP A 191 -12.55 -4.19 -0.61
N HIS A 192 -11.39 -4.82 -0.79
CA HIS A 192 -11.24 -6.24 -1.12
C HIS A 192 -11.66 -7.16 0.03
N ALA A 193 -11.54 -6.67 1.26
CA ALA A 193 -11.99 -7.33 2.50
C ALA A 193 -11.50 -8.78 2.66
N TYR A 194 -10.25 -9.06 2.28
CA TYR A 194 -9.63 -10.36 2.54
C TYR A 194 -9.55 -10.65 4.04
N LEU A 195 -9.63 -11.94 4.43
CA LEU A 195 -9.67 -12.33 5.83
C LEU A 195 -8.36 -12.05 6.57
N GLU A 196 -7.22 -12.32 5.93
CA GLU A 196 -5.89 -12.03 6.47
C GLU A 196 -5.52 -10.58 6.19
N PRO A 197 -5.41 -9.68 7.21
CA PRO A 197 -4.87 -8.34 7.03
C PRO A 197 -3.43 -8.37 6.54
N GLU A 198 -2.91 -7.23 6.14
CA GLU A 198 -1.52 -7.06 5.74
C GLU A 198 -0.60 -7.35 6.91
N SER A 199 0.36 -8.23 6.69
CA SER A 199 1.32 -8.62 7.71
C SER A 199 2.65 -9.03 7.11
N GLY A 200 3.73 -8.79 7.86
CA GLY A 200 5.05 -9.25 7.49
C GLY A 200 6.09 -9.10 8.60
N VAL A 201 7.23 -9.72 8.37
CA VAL A 201 8.44 -9.59 9.20
C VAL A 201 9.62 -9.35 8.27
N ALA A 202 10.45 -8.35 8.59
CA ALA A 202 11.71 -8.13 7.90
C ALA A 202 12.89 -8.28 8.87
N TRP A 203 14.05 -8.70 8.32
CA TRP A 203 15.31 -8.85 9.05
C TRP A 203 16.50 -8.71 8.11
N LEU A 204 17.65 -8.37 8.67
CA LEU A 204 18.94 -8.41 7.99
C LEU A 204 19.56 -9.81 8.16
N ASP A 205 20.05 -10.41 7.07
CA ASP A 205 20.87 -11.60 7.15
C ASP A 205 22.37 -11.27 7.31
N GLU A 206 23.20 -12.30 7.38
CA GLU A 206 24.65 -12.18 7.58
C GLU A 206 25.36 -11.45 6.42
N ASP A 207 24.79 -11.49 5.22
CA ASP A 207 25.27 -10.79 4.01
C ASP A 207 24.76 -9.33 3.93
N GLY A 208 24.01 -8.89 4.93
CA GLY A 208 23.38 -7.57 4.97
C GLY A 208 22.27 -7.40 3.94
N VAL A 209 21.60 -8.49 3.55
CA VAL A 209 20.41 -8.47 2.72
C VAL A 209 19.18 -8.29 3.60
N ILE A 210 18.30 -7.36 3.24
CA ILE A 210 17.01 -7.16 3.90
C ILE A 210 16.04 -8.21 3.35
N ASN A 211 15.71 -9.20 4.19
CA ASN A 211 14.71 -10.20 3.89
C ASN A 211 13.36 -9.73 4.43
N ILE A 212 12.31 -9.82 3.63
CA ILE A 212 10.95 -9.42 3.97
C ILE A 212 10.02 -10.60 3.68
N ARG A 213 9.56 -11.26 4.72
CA ARG A 213 8.54 -12.30 4.63
C ARG A 213 7.17 -11.68 4.86
N VAL A 214 6.29 -11.71 3.86
CA VAL A 214 5.10 -10.87 3.83
C VAL A 214 3.93 -11.55 3.12
N SER A 215 2.71 -11.20 3.53
CA SER A 215 1.48 -11.59 2.84
C SER A 215 1.27 -10.68 1.62
N THR A 216 1.81 -11.10 0.47
CA THR A 216 1.75 -10.35 -0.80
C THR A 216 1.38 -11.24 -1.96
N GLN A 217 0.77 -10.67 -3.00
CA GLN A 217 0.53 -11.33 -4.29
C GLN A 217 1.70 -11.16 -5.26
N VAL A 218 2.63 -10.22 -4.97
CA VAL A 218 3.71 -9.80 -5.87
C VAL A 218 5.04 -9.74 -5.16
N ILE A 219 5.95 -10.65 -5.47
CA ILE A 219 7.30 -10.68 -4.88
C ILE A 219 8.24 -9.62 -5.46
N GLU A 220 7.92 -9.07 -6.63
CA GLU A 220 8.69 -8.02 -7.31
C GLU A 220 8.75 -6.70 -6.56
N HIS A 221 8.01 -6.54 -5.48
CA HIS A 221 8.09 -5.39 -4.57
C HIS A 221 9.50 -5.13 -4.04
N PHE A 222 10.40 -6.12 -4.09
CA PHE A 222 11.81 -5.90 -3.76
C PHE A 222 12.45 -4.75 -4.55
N ARG A 223 11.99 -4.50 -5.79
CA ARG A 223 12.49 -3.41 -6.64
C ARG A 223 12.14 -2.04 -6.05
N THR A 224 10.87 -1.88 -5.67
CA THR A 224 10.38 -0.63 -5.05
C THR A 224 11.03 -0.41 -3.69
N VAL A 225 11.14 -1.46 -2.87
CA VAL A 225 11.81 -1.37 -1.55
C VAL A 225 13.28 -0.97 -1.70
N ALA A 226 14.00 -1.57 -2.65
CA ALA A 226 15.38 -1.20 -2.93
C ALA A 226 15.51 0.26 -3.37
N GLU A 227 14.60 0.75 -4.22
CA GLU A 227 14.54 2.15 -4.65
C GLU A 227 14.25 3.08 -3.46
N VAL A 228 13.28 2.75 -2.58
CA VAL A 228 12.95 3.50 -1.35
C VAL A 228 14.19 3.67 -0.47
N LEU A 229 14.96 2.61 -0.29
CA LEU A 229 16.17 2.60 0.55
C LEU A 229 17.42 3.15 -0.15
N GLY A 230 17.38 3.39 -1.46
CA GLY A 230 18.56 3.76 -2.25
C GLY A 230 19.59 2.61 -2.34
N LEU A 231 19.14 1.36 -2.25
CA LEU A 231 19.99 0.18 -2.25
C LEU A 231 19.96 -0.54 -3.61
N PRO A 232 21.01 -1.30 -3.96
CA PRO A 232 20.96 -2.24 -5.08
C PRO A 232 19.88 -3.31 -4.86
N GLN A 233 19.20 -3.75 -5.93
CA GLN A 233 18.10 -4.70 -5.85
C GLN A 233 18.48 -6.04 -5.18
N ASN A 234 19.73 -6.50 -5.36
CA ASN A 234 20.22 -7.72 -4.72
C ASN A 234 20.44 -7.61 -3.20
N LYS A 235 20.22 -6.42 -2.60
CA LYS A 235 20.23 -6.19 -1.15
C LYS A 235 18.85 -6.26 -0.52
N VAL A 236 17.80 -6.57 -1.31
CA VAL A 236 16.44 -6.74 -0.83
C VAL A 236 15.86 -8.05 -1.38
N ARG A 237 15.26 -8.86 -0.51
CA ARG A 237 14.57 -10.10 -0.86
C ARG A 237 13.16 -10.10 -0.29
N VAL A 238 12.16 -10.23 -1.15
CA VAL A 238 10.76 -10.43 -0.75
C VAL A 238 10.42 -11.91 -0.83
N ILE A 239 9.85 -12.45 0.24
CA ILE A 239 9.49 -13.85 0.42
C ILE A 239 7.97 -13.90 0.66
N GLY A 240 7.21 -14.35 -0.34
CA GLY A 240 5.76 -14.54 -0.21
C GLY A 240 5.45 -15.68 0.77
N THR A 241 4.44 -15.46 1.62
CA THR A 241 3.92 -16.48 2.52
C THR A 241 2.68 -17.16 1.93
N TRP A 242 2.10 -18.11 2.64
CA TRP A 242 0.71 -18.50 2.40
C TRP A 242 -0.18 -17.27 2.53
N LEU A 243 -1.11 -17.13 1.60
CA LEU A 243 -1.95 -15.93 1.49
C LEU A 243 -3.39 -16.26 1.91
N GLY A 244 -3.88 -15.57 2.94
CA GLY A 244 -5.24 -15.67 3.46
C GLY A 244 -6.24 -14.76 2.75
N GLY A 245 -6.09 -14.64 1.42
CA GLY A 245 -6.85 -13.77 0.54
C GLY A 245 -6.07 -12.52 0.13
N GLY A 246 -6.39 -11.98 -1.03
CA GLY A 246 -5.78 -10.76 -1.56
C GLY A 246 -6.72 -10.08 -2.55
N PHE A 247 -7.32 -10.83 -3.49
CA PHE A 247 -8.32 -10.34 -4.47
C PHE A 247 -7.88 -9.10 -5.25
N GLY A 248 -6.55 -8.95 -5.46
CA GLY A 248 -5.92 -7.77 -6.04
C GLY A 248 -5.48 -6.71 -5.02
N GLY A 249 -5.95 -6.74 -3.77
CA GLY A 249 -5.60 -5.75 -2.76
C GLY A 249 -4.18 -5.87 -2.20
N LYS A 250 -3.51 -7.00 -2.41
CA LYS A 250 -2.12 -7.24 -2.05
C LYS A 250 -1.19 -7.31 -3.28
N GLU A 251 -1.64 -6.77 -4.42
CA GLU A 251 -0.80 -6.57 -5.61
C GLU A 251 0.03 -5.31 -5.51
N ASP A 252 -0.49 -4.26 -4.87
CA ASP A 252 0.28 -3.08 -4.54
C ASP A 252 1.13 -3.32 -3.29
N ILE A 253 2.23 -2.57 -3.17
CA ILE A 253 3.09 -2.60 -1.99
C ILE A 253 2.32 -2.10 -0.76
N THR A 254 2.39 -2.84 0.34
CA THR A 254 1.60 -2.55 1.55
C THR A 254 2.50 -2.22 2.75
N VAL A 255 3.05 -3.23 3.41
CA VAL A 255 3.89 -3.09 4.62
C VAL A 255 5.38 -3.21 4.33
N GLU A 256 5.77 -3.64 3.15
CA GLU A 256 7.15 -4.02 2.79
C GLU A 256 8.13 -2.87 2.97
N SER A 257 7.79 -1.67 2.48
CA SER A 257 8.65 -0.49 2.61
C SER A 257 8.82 -0.07 4.08
N PHE A 258 7.77 -0.14 4.88
CA PHE A 258 7.81 0.20 6.31
C PHE A 258 8.67 -0.76 7.10
N LEU A 259 8.50 -2.05 6.86
CA LEU A 259 9.29 -3.12 7.48
C LEU A 259 10.77 -2.96 7.14
N ALA A 260 11.08 -2.74 5.87
CA ALA A 260 12.44 -2.57 5.40
C ALA A 260 13.13 -1.34 6.01
N LEU A 261 12.45 -0.18 6.03
CA LEU A 261 12.96 1.05 6.62
C LEU A 261 13.28 0.89 8.11
N LEU A 262 12.33 0.31 8.87
CA LEU A 262 12.52 0.10 10.31
C LEU A 262 13.61 -0.93 10.61
N THR A 263 13.66 -2.03 9.84
CA THR A 263 14.72 -3.05 9.97
C THR A 263 16.11 -2.46 9.63
N TRP A 264 16.18 -1.71 8.53
CA TRP A 264 17.43 -1.05 8.12
C TRP A 264 17.92 -0.04 9.15
N LYS A 265 16.99 0.74 9.74
CA LYS A 265 17.30 1.75 10.76
C LYS A 265 17.71 1.15 12.10
N THR A 266 17.07 0.07 12.53
CA THR A 266 17.28 -0.51 13.87
C THR A 266 18.31 -1.64 13.88
N GLY A 267 18.60 -2.25 12.72
CA GLY A 267 19.43 -3.47 12.64
C GLY A 267 18.76 -4.71 13.27
N ARG A 268 17.48 -4.62 13.66
CA ARG A 268 16.74 -5.70 14.34
C ARG A 268 15.62 -6.21 13.44
N PRO A 269 15.18 -7.46 13.64
CA PRO A 269 13.96 -7.94 12.99
C PRO A 269 12.76 -7.08 13.41
N VAL A 270 11.88 -6.76 12.46
CA VAL A 270 10.68 -5.94 12.70
C VAL A 270 9.46 -6.64 12.15
N LYS A 271 8.39 -6.72 12.94
CA LYS A 271 7.07 -7.22 12.57
C LYS A 271 6.07 -6.08 12.47
N LEU A 272 5.25 -6.09 11.44
CA LEU A 272 4.11 -5.20 11.28
C LEU A 272 2.90 -6.01 10.84
N THR A 273 1.80 -5.89 11.58
CA THR A 273 0.50 -6.48 11.23
C THR A 273 -0.56 -5.40 11.40
N TYR A 274 -1.37 -5.19 10.35
CA TYR A 274 -2.49 -4.26 10.40
C TYR A 274 -3.66 -4.84 11.18
N THR A 275 -4.36 -4.00 11.92
CA THR A 275 -5.72 -4.31 12.37
C THR A 275 -6.67 -4.30 11.18
N ARG A 276 -7.91 -4.78 11.37
CA ARG A 276 -8.93 -4.69 10.32
C ARG A 276 -9.23 -3.23 9.94
N GLU A 277 -9.25 -2.34 10.89
CA GLU A 277 -9.46 -0.92 10.66
C GLU A 277 -8.31 -0.29 9.86
N GLU A 278 -7.06 -0.64 10.21
CA GLU A 278 -5.89 -0.21 9.44
C GLU A 278 -5.94 -0.76 8.01
N SER A 279 -6.29 -2.03 7.82
CA SER A 279 -6.45 -2.67 6.50
C SER A 279 -7.50 -1.95 5.65
N LEU A 280 -8.64 -1.56 6.23
CA LEU A 280 -9.69 -0.82 5.52
C LEU A 280 -9.27 0.60 5.08
N LEU A 281 -8.25 1.19 5.73
CA LEU A 281 -7.78 2.55 5.44
C LEU A 281 -6.47 2.60 4.65
N ALA A 282 -5.67 1.54 4.69
CA ALA A 282 -4.22 1.62 4.50
C ALA A 282 -3.72 1.51 3.07
N HIS A 283 -4.47 0.94 2.14
CA HIS A 283 -3.98 0.64 0.80
C HIS A 283 -4.99 0.96 -0.29
N SER A 284 -4.60 0.71 -1.54
CA SER A 284 -5.46 0.92 -2.70
C SER A 284 -6.77 0.14 -2.60
N LYS A 285 -7.83 0.74 -3.07
CA LYS A 285 -9.18 0.19 -3.12
C LYS A 285 -9.68 0.21 -4.56
N ARG A 286 -10.74 -0.54 -4.83
CA ARG A 286 -11.44 -0.35 -6.09
C ARG A 286 -12.08 1.04 -6.09
N HIS A 287 -11.66 1.87 -7.03
CA HIS A 287 -12.18 3.23 -7.16
C HIS A 287 -13.67 3.27 -7.49
N PRO A 288 -14.39 4.34 -7.11
CA PRO A 288 -15.71 4.58 -7.63
C PRO A 288 -15.65 4.83 -9.15
N TYR A 289 -16.68 4.37 -9.87
CA TYR A 289 -16.85 4.59 -11.31
C TYR A 289 -18.20 5.24 -11.57
N ILE A 290 -18.22 6.13 -12.57
CA ILE A 290 -19.42 6.76 -13.10
C ILE A 290 -19.39 6.66 -14.61
#